data_c0abfb4bff04cbdd36754767841c5c2a
#
_entry.id   c0abfb4bff04cbdd36754767841c5c2a
#
_cell.length_a   1.000
_cell.length_b   1.000
_cell.length_c   1.000
_cell.angle_alpha   90.00
_cell.angle_beta   90.00
_cell.angle_gamma   90.00
#
_symmetry.space_group_name_H-M   'P 1'
#
loop_
_entity.id
_entity.type
_entity.pdbx_description
1 polymer ?
#
loop_
_entity_poly.entity_id
_entity_poly.type
_entity_poly.pdbx_seq_one_letter_code
_entity_poly.pdbx_strand_id
1 'polypeptide(L)'
;YSYELDETKFKERWSVNRRILGKKGSRWLPVRESSYYATEALKQLLVDRGIEITNMGRKKVPKKSRLLCTHYSADNKIILKSALKYSKNMVTESLGLVTSRLISANLYDLDQSAIIMTRWFRNIIGKQNSLFLNHSGLSAGSFSTSEDFRRFLMQDNVQKCLLPVLKRIPIYTSKGKVNSIGNITVKGKSGTMHYIRGLAGYVCKEDIPVMAFSIFSADLNKRKENSSSN
;
A
#
# COMPACT_ATOMS: atom_id res chain seq x y z
N TYR A 1 1.24 16.51 15.08
CA TYR A 1 1.72 17.05 13.80
C TYR A 1 0.90 18.28 13.45
N SER A 2 1.54 19.36 13.00
CA SER A 2 0.85 20.44 12.32
C SER A 2 1.46 20.64 10.93
N TYR A 3 0.66 21.16 10.01
CA TYR A 3 1.01 21.40 8.62
C TYR A 3 0.59 22.82 8.24
N GLU A 4 1.49 23.53 7.61
CA GLU A 4 1.24 24.86 7.06
C GLU A 4 1.74 24.88 5.61
N LEU A 5 0.96 25.47 4.72
CA LEU A 5 1.34 25.72 3.33
C LEU A 5 1.48 27.24 3.12
N ASP A 6 2.66 27.68 2.74
CA ASP A 6 2.84 29.02 2.17
C ASP A 6 2.51 28.95 0.67
N GLU A 7 1.27 29.31 0.33
CA GLU A 7 0.77 29.23 -1.04
C GLU A 7 1.52 30.13 -2.01
N THR A 8 2.11 31.23 -1.51
CA THR A 8 2.85 32.19 -2.36
C THR A 8 4.21 31.64 -2.78
N LYS A 9 4.83 30.85 -1.92
CA LYS A 9 6.16 30.23 -2.13
C LYS A 9 6.09 28.74 -2.33
N PHE A 10 4.89 28.15 -2.24
CA PHE A 10 4.63 26.69 -2.26
C PHE A 10 5.54 25.93 -1.30
N LYS A 11 5.82 26.51 -0.14
CA LYS A 11 6.63 25.88 0.90
C LYS A 11 5.75 25.14 1.88
N GLU A 12 6.00 23.86 2.02
CA GLU A 12 5.39 23.02 3.04
C GLU A 12 6.21 23.10 4.32
N ARG A 13 5.55 23.38 5.44
CA ARG A 13 6.13 23.35 6.78
C ARG A 13 5.43 22.32 7.63
N TRP A 14 6.19 21.37 8.13
CA TRP A 14 5.71 20.37 9.07
C TRP A 14 6.30 20.62 10.46
N SER A 15 5.47 20.69 11.47
CA SER A 15 5.89 20.71 12.87
C SER A 15 5.55 19.39 13.53
N VAL A 16 6.52 18.78 14.19
CA VAL A 16 6.39 17.48 14.83
C VAL A 16 6.73 17.60 16.31
N ASN A 17 5.82 17.15 17.16
CA ASN A 17 6.07 17.13 18.60
C ASN A 17 7.27 16.22 18.93
N ARG A 18 8.29 16.78 19.61
CA ARG A 18 9.52 16.08 19.96
C ARG A 18 9.28 14.78 20.75
N ARG A 19 8.23 14.74 21.58
CA ARG A 19 7.88 13.52 22.34
C ARG A 19 7.51 12.33 21.45
N ILE A 20 6.91 12.60 20.29
CA ILE A 20 6.54 11.56 19.30
C ILE A 20 7.76 10.98 18.59
N LEU A 21 8.80 11.80 18.37
CA LEU A 21 10.03 11.37 17.70
C LEU A 21 10.96 10.60 18.63
N GLY A 22 10.91 10.86 19.96
CA GLY A 22 11.87 10.32 20.91
C GLY A 22 13.29 10.85 20.66
N LYS A 23 14.30 10.14 21.21
CA LYS A 23 15.72 10.56 21.10
C LYS A 23 16.31 10.42 19.68
N LYS A 24 15.87 9.42 18.90
CA LYS A 24 16.41 9.07 17.55
C LYS A 24 15.31 8.64 16.58
N GLY A 25 14.13 9.26 16.67
CA GLY A 25 13.01 8.89 15.82
C GLY A 25 13.07 9.54 14.43
N SER A 26 12.52 8.85 13.42
CA SER A 26 12.21 9.38 12.11
C SER A 26 10.74 9.13 11.78
N ARG A 27 10.17 9.97 10.93
CA ARG A 27 8.79 9.80 10.44
C ARG A 27 8.72 10.15 8.97
N TRP A 28 7.94 9.37 8.26
CA TRP A 28 7.56 9.70 6.90
C TRP A 28 6.40 10.69 6.95
N LEU A 29 6.55 11.79 6.24
CA LEU A 29 5.52 12.82 6.10
C LEU A 29 5.04 12.85 4.65
N PRO A 30 3.75 13.07 4.39
CA PRO A 30 3.25 13.18 3.04
C PRO A 30 3.70 14.50 2.41
N VAL A 31 4.06 14.47 1.13
CA VAL A 31 4.20 15.67 0.31
C VAL A 31 2.82 16.00 -0.25
N ARG A 32 2.19 17.09 0.20
CA ARG A 32 0.83 17.45 -0.21
C ARG A 32 0.80 18.16 -1.55
N GLU A 33 1.74 19.07 -1.78
CA GLU A 33 1.93 19.74 -3.07
C GLU A 33 2.90 18.97 -3.99
N SER A 34 2.57 17.71 -4.28
CA SER A 34 3.45 16.74 -4.96
C SER A 34 3.88 17.21 -6.37
N SER A 35 2.98 17.87 -7.11
CA SER A 35 3.30 18.40 -8.45
C SER A 35 4.35 19.51 -8.40
N TYR A 36 4.25 20.41 -7.42
CA TYR A 36 5.22 21.47 -7.22
C TYR A 36 6.55 20.93 -6.72
N TYR A 37 6.51 20.04 -5.75
CA TYR A 37 7.71 19.36 -5.23
C TYR A 37 8.50 18.64 -6.35
N ALA A 38 7.80 17.88 -7.20
CA ALA A 38 8.43 17.22 -8.34
C ALA A 38 9.05 18.20 -9.32
N THR A 39 8.40 19.35 -9.57
CA THR A 39 8.91 20.42 -10.45
C THR A 39 10.16 21.07 -9.86
N GLU A 40 10.18 21.37 -8.56
CA GLU A 40 11.36 21.92 -7.87
C GLU A 40 12.53 20.91 -7.87
N ALA A 41 12.26 19.64 -7.61
CA ALA A 41 13.27 18.60 -7.66
C ALA A 41 13.87 18.46 -9.07
N LEU A 42 13.04 18.49 -10.11
CA LEU A 42 13.49 18.47 -11.49
C LEU A 42 14.34 19.72 -11.82
N LYS A 43 13.88 20.90 -11.42
CA LYS A 43 14.65 22.15 -11.59
C LYS A 43 16.04 22.01 -10.98
N GLN A 44 16.12 21.57 -9.71
CA GLN A 44 17.43 21.42 -9.05
C GLN A 44 18.34 20.45 -9.81
N LEU A 45 17.81 19.31 -10.25
CA LEU A 45 18.57 18.34 -11.04
C LEU A 45 19.07 18.89 -12.38
N LEU A 46 18.32 19.81 -13.02
CA LEU A 46 18.73 20.46 -14.26
C LEU A 46 19.78 21.53 -14.00
N VAL A 47 19.60 22.35 -12.96
CA VAL A 47 20.59 23.35 -12.53
C VAL A 47 21.92 22.70 -12.17
N ASP A 48 21.91 21.58 -11.44
CA ASP A 48 23.13 20.82 -11.10
C ASP A 48 23.86 20.29 -12.34
N ARG A 49 23.20 20.26 -13.50
CA ARG A 49 23.79 19.89 -14.81
C ARG A 49 24.10 21.09 -15.71
N GLY A 50 24.06 22.30 -15.16
CA GLY A 50 24.37 23.54 -15.88
C GLY A 50 23.25 24.03 -16.79
N ILE A 51 22.01 23.52 -16.63
CA ILE A 51 20.85 24.02 -17.39
C ILE A 51 20.16 25.12 -16.58
N GLU A 52 20.18 26.33 -17.12
CA GLU A 52 19.50 27.46 -16.48
C GLU A 52 17.97 27.33 -16.61
N ILE A 53 17.26 27.51 -15.52
CA ILE A 53 15.80 27.52 -15.45
C ILE A 53 15.31 28.87 -14.99
N THR A 54 14.78 29.63 -15.92
CA THR A 54 14.34 31.01 -15.68
C THR A 54 12.97 31.12 -15.05
N ASN A 55 12.06 30.17 -15.31
CA ASN A 55 10.69 30.23 -14.80
C ASN A 55 10.07 28.84 -14.62
N MET A 56 9.17 28.74 -13.63
CA MET A 56 8.34 27.56 -13.37
C MET A 56 6.90 27.99 -13.14
N GLY A 57 5.95 27.15 -13.55
CA GLY A 57 4.53 27.44 -13.34
C GLY A 57 3.61 26.28 -13.72
N ARG A 58 2.37 26.35 -13.27
CA ARG A 58 1.30 25.43 -13.66
C ARG A 58 0.62 25.95 -14.93
N LYS A 59 0.67 25.18 -16.00
CA LYS A 59 -0.06 25.46 -17.26
C LYS A 59 -0.69 24.19 -17.79
N LYS A 60 -1.79 24.33 -18.53
CA LYS A 60 -2.32 23.23 -19.34
C LYS A 60 -1.32 22.91 -20.45
N VAL A 61 -1.06 21.62 -20.67
CA VAL A 61 -0.18 21.18 -21.75
C VAL A 61 -0.79 21.62 -23.09
N PRO A 62 -0.06 22.37 -23.94
CA PRO A 62 -0.55 22.78 -25.24
C PRO A 62 -0.85 21.55 -26.14
N LYS A 63 -1.90 21.64 -26.97
CA LYS A 63 -2.28 20.52 -27.87
C LYS A 63 -1.17 20.06 -28.83
N LYS A 64 -0.27 20.97 -29.21
CA LYS A 64 0.88 20.72 -30.11
C LYS A 64 2.20 20.51 -29.36
N SER A 65 2.19 20.04 -28.13
CA SER A 65 3.41 19.76 -27.37
C SER A 65 4.19 18.59 -27.99
N ARG A 66 5.52 18.71 -28.04
CA ARG A 66 6.42 17.64 -28.45
C ARG A 66 6.82 16.81 -27.24
N LEU A 67 6.74 15.49 -27.38
CA LEU A 67 7.31 14.57 -26.39
C LEU A 67 8.85 14.69 -26.41
N LEU A 68 9.45 15.01 -25.27
CA LEU A 68 10.91 15.13 -25.13
C LEU A 68 11.54 13.82 -24.68
N CYS A 69 10.96 13.20 -23.67
CA CYS A 69 11.43 11.91 -23.14
C CYS A 69 10.29 11.16 -22.47
N THR A 70 10.48 9.86 -22.33
CA THR A 70 9.59 8.96 -21.58
C THR A 70 10.41 8.25 -20.51
N HIS A 71 9.93 8.31 -19.28
CA HIS A 71 10.49 7.54 -18.17
C HIS A 71 9.52 6.43 -17.79
N TYR A 72 10.02 5.22 -17.68
CA TYR A 72 9.25 4.06 -17.24
C TYR A 72 9.55 3.77 -15.77
N SER A 73 8.53 3.44 -15.01
CA SER A 73 8.68 2.93 -13.65
C SER A 73 9.35 1.55 -13.64
N ALA A 74 9.74 1.07 -12.48
CA ALA A 74 10.09 -0.33 -12.32
C ALA A 74 8.90 -1.24 -12.68
N ASP A 75 9.22 -2.50 -12.99
CA ASP A 75 8.21 -3.53 -13.24
C ASP A 75 7.18 -3.63 -12.11
N ASN A 76 5.92 -3.87 -12.44
CA ASN A 76 4.82 -3.96 -11.48
C ASN A 76 5.07 -5.00 -10.39
N LYS A 77 5.76 -6.10 -10.69
CA LYS A 77 6.13 -7.12 -9.70
C LYS A 77 7.10 -6.58 -8.65
N ILE A 78 8.05 -5.75 -9.07
CA ILE A 78 9.01 -5.09 -8.17
C ILE A 78 8.28 -4.07 -7.28
N ILE A 79 7.39 -3.27 -7.87
CA ILE A 79 6.58 -2.27 -7.16
C ILE A 79 5.69 -2.98 -6.13
N LEU A 80 4.97 -4.03 -6.52
CA LEU A 80 4.09 -4.79 -5.65
C LEU A 80 4.85 -5.48 -4.51
N LYS A 81 5.99 -6.11 -4.81
CA LYS A 81 6.87 -6.71 -3.79
C LYS A 81 7.31 -5.69 -2.74
N SER A 82 7.70 -4.48 -3.18
CA SER A 82 8.06 -3.38 -2.30
C SER A 82 6.86 -2.89 -1.48
N ALA A 83 5.69 -2.72 -2.11
CA ALA A 83 4.47 -2.29 -1.44
C ALA A 83 4.03 -3.27 -0.35
N LEU A 84 4.04 -4.57 -0.63
CA LEU A 84 3.69 -5.61 0.33
C LEU A 84 4.74 -5.74 1.45
N LYS A 85 6.03 -5.69 1.13
CA LYS A 85 7.12 -5.80 2.11
C LYS A 85 7.08 -4.68 3.14
N TYR A 86 6.87 -3.44 2.70
CA TYR A 86 6.94 -2.24 3.54
C TYR A 86 5.57 -1.64 3.87
N SER A 87 4.48 -2.30 3.48
CA SER A 87 3.10 -1.82 3.67
C SER A 87 2.91 -0.38 3.17
N LYS A 88 3.27 -0.12 1.91
CA LYS A 88 3.19 1.20 1.29
C LYS A 88 1.76 1.48 0.83
N ASN A 89 0.93 2.01 1.72
CA ASN A 89 -0.50 2.21 1.50
C ASN A 89 -0.81 3.06 0.26
N MET A 90 -0.09 4.16 0.06
CA MET A 90 -0.29 5.03 -1.10
C MET A 90 -0.03 4.31 -2.43
N VAL A 91 0.96 3.42 -2.46
CA VAL A 91 1.27 2.61 -3.65
C VAL A 91 0.14 1.61 -3.93
N THR A 92 -0.42 0.97 -2.90
CA THR A 92 -1.53 0.03 -3.08
C THR A 92 -2.81 0.72 -3.53
N GLU A 93 -3.13 1.92 -3.00
CA GLU A 93 -4.25 2.74 -3.49
C GLU A 93 -4.06 3.11 -4.97
N SER A 94 -2.87 3.59 -5.35
CA SER A 94 -2.56 3.95 -6.75
C SER A 94 -2.65 2.75 -7.69
N LEU A 95 -2.13 1.59 -7.30
CA LEU A 95 -2.23 0.35 -8.09
C LEU A 95 -3.68 -0.08 -8.27
N GLY A 96 -4.51 0.02 -7.22
CA GLY A 96 -5.94 -0.29 -7.28
C GLY A 96 -6.68 0.61 -8.26
N LEU A 97 -6.47 1.93 -8.20
CA LEU A 97 -7.06 2.89 -9.14
C LEU A 97 -6.67 2.62 -10.59
N VAL A 98 -5.37 2.41 -10.85
CA VAL A 98 -4.87 2.09 -12.20
C VAL A 98 -5.50 0.79 -12.72
N THR A 99 -5.56 -0.24 -11.88
CA THR A 99 -6.16 -1.53 -12.25
C THR A 99 -7.64 -1.39 -12.57
N SER A 100 -8.42 -0.66 -11.75
CA SER A 100 -9.83 -0.41 -12.00
C SER A 100 -10.06 0.31 -13.32
N ARG A 101 -9.23 1.31 -13.64
CA ARG A 101 -9.28 2.01 -14.93
C ARG A 101 -9.00 1.10 -16.12
N LEU A 102 -8.05 0.17 -15.99
CA LEU A 102 -7.73 -0.79 -17.07
C LEU A 102 -8.87 -1.79 -17.31
N ILE A 103 -9.63 -2.14 -16.25
CA ILE A 103 -10.75 -3.08 -16.35
C ILE A 103 -11.94 -2.47 -17.10
N SER A 104 -12.24 -1.20 -16.91
CA SER A 104 -13.49 -0.59 -17.42
C SER A 104 -13.31 0.72 -18.18
N ALA A 105 -12.08 1.16 -18.43
CA ALA A 105 -11.73 2.43 -19.11
C ALA A 105 -12.30 3.71 -18.49
N ASN A 106 -13.01 3.63 -17.37
CA ASN A 106 -13.57 4.78 -16.65
C ASN A 106 -12.58 5.34 -15.63
N LEU A 107 -12.77 6.61 -15.29
CA LEU A 107 -12.08 7.22 -14.14
C LEU A 107 -12.91 6.93 -12.89
N TYR A 108 -12.27 6.34 -11.90
CA TYR A 108 -12.87 6.04 -10.61
C TYR A 108 -12.21 6.84 -9.49
N ASP A 109 -12.98 7.23 -8.50
CA ASP A 109 -12.47 7.60 -7.20
C ASP A 109 -12.03 6.34 -6.41
N LEU A 110 -11.47 6.54 -5.21
CA LEU A 110 -10.98 5.44 -4.38
C LEU A 110 -12.10 4.49 -3.96
N ASP A 111 -13.28 5.01 -3.62
CA ASP A 111 -14.41 4.22 -3.12
C ASP A 111 -14.99 3.35 -4.23
N GLN A 112 -15.21 3.94 -5.41
CA GLN A 112 -15.69 3.21 -6.59
C GLN A 112 -14.71 2.11 -7.01
N SER A 113 -13.40 2.41 -6.99
CA SER A 113 -12.33 1.46 -7.30
C SER A 113 -12.31 0.31 -6.29
N ALA A 114 -12.50 0.58 -5.00
CA ALA A 114 -12.56 -0.44 -3.95
C ALA A 114 -13.80 -1.36 -4.10
N ILE A 115 -14.93 -0.83 -4.57
CA ILE A 115 -16.12 -1.62 -4.90
C ILE A 115 -15.84 -2.59 -6.05
N ILE A 116 -15.08 -2.18 -7.07
CA ILE A 116 -14.66 -3.07 -8.17
C ILE A 116 -13.79 -4.20 -7.62
N MET A 117 -12.82 -3.89 -6.77
CA MET A 117 -12.00 -4.90 -6.10
C MET A 117 -12.83 -5.86 -5.25
N THR A 118 -13.81 -5.34 -4.51
CA THR A 118 -14.74 -6.16 -3.71
C THR A 118 -15.51 -7.14 -4.58
N ARG A 119 -16.07 -6.68 -5.70
CA ARG A 119 -16.81 -7.54 -6.65
C ARG A 119 -15.91 -8.62 -7.25
N TRP A 120 -14.72 -8.24 -7.67
CA TRP A 120 -13.72 -9.16 -8.20
C TRP A 120 -13.34 -10.23 -7.17
N PHE A 121 -13.06 -9.84 -5.92
CA PHE A 121 -12.73 -10.78 -4.85
C PHE A 121 -13.87 -11.77 -4.59
N ARG A 122 -15.11 -11.25 -4.46
CA ARG A 122 -16.32 -12.07 -4.24
C ARG A 122 -16.54 -13.09 -5.35
N ASN A 123 -16.33 -12.69 -6.59
CA ASN A 123 -16.47 -13.60 -7.74
C ASN A 123 -15.42 -14.74 -7.69
N ILE A 124 -14.17 -14.43 -7.33
CA ILE A 124 -13.11 -15.44 -7.22
C ILE A 124 -13.42 -16.47 -6.14
N ILE A 125 -13.92 -16.05 -4.97
CA ILE A 125 -14.16 -16.97 -3.85
C ILE A 125 -15.56 -17.60 -3.86
N GLY A 126 -16.45 -17.16 -4.75
CA GLY A 126 -17.85 -17.61 -4.81
C GLY A 126 -18.67 -17.23 -3.56
N LYS A 127 -18.34 -16.14 -2.84
CA LYS A 127 -18.96 -15.69 -1.60
C LYS A 127 -19.24 -14.18 -1.63
N GLN A 128 -20.27 -13.72 -0.92
CA GLN A 128 -20.71 -12.33 -0.93
C GLN A 128 -20.41 -11.53 0.36
N ASN A 129 -19.76 -12.14 1.35
CA ASN A 129 -19.67 -11.58 2.70
C ASN A 129 -18.51 -10.59 2.92
N SER A 130 -17.58 -10.49 1.98
CA SER A 130 -16.44 -9.56 2.12
C SER A 130 -16.76 -8.20 1.53
N LEU A 131 -16.25 -7.12 2.15
CA LEU A 131 -16.33 -5.75 1.66
C LEU A 131 -14.98 -5.05 1.88
N PHE A 132 -14.48 -4.43 0.83
CA PHE A 132 -13.29 -3.58 0.89
C PHE A 132 -13.65 -2.16 0.48
N LEU A 133 -13.28 -1.19 1.29
CA LEU A 133 -13.54 0.23 1.09
C LEU A 133 -12.30 1.02 0.66
N ASN A 134 -11.17 0.34 0.60
CA ASN A 134 -9.93 0.87 0.03
C ASN A 134 -8.96 -0.27 -0.32
N HIS A 135 -7.87 0.04 -1.02
CA HIS A 135 -6.88 -0.96 -1.45
C HIS A 135 -5.74 -1.16 -0.44
N SER A 136 -5.60 -0.27 0.52
CA SER A 136 -4.53 -0.34 1.54
C SER A 136 -4.89 -1.17 2.76
N GLY A 137 -6.19 -1.41 3.00
CA GLY A 137 -6.69 -2.07 4.18
C GLY A 137 -6.78 -1.18 5.42
N LEU A 138 -6.69 0.16 5.25
CA LEU A 138 -6.78 1.12 6.37
C LEU A 138 -8.22 1.52 6.72
N SER A 139 -9.21 1.18 5.90
CA SER A 139 -10.60 1.52 6.20
C SER A 139 -11.16 0.64 7.32
N ALA A 140 -11.72 1.30 8.32
CA ALA A 140 -12.38 0.64 9.44
C ALA A 140 -13.65 -0.12 9.04
N GLY A 141 -14.30 0.28 7.95
CA GLY A 141 -15.48 -0.36 7.43
C GLY A 141 -15.21 -1.58 6.54
N SER A 142 -13.96 -1.87 6.18
CA SER A 142 -13.62 -3.08 5.44
C SER A 142 -13.74 -4.30 6.33
N PHE A 143 -14.32 -5.38 5.80
CA PHE A 143 -14.42 -6.65 6.52
C PHE A 143 -14.31 -7.84 5.59
N SER A 144 -13.82 -8.95 6.12
CA SER A 144 -13.76 -10.26 5.48
C SER A 144 -13.57 -11.33 6.55
N THR A 145 -13.76 -12.60 6.18
CA THR A 145 -13.49 -13.72 7.07
C THR A 145 -12.15 -14.36 6.78
N SER A 146 -11.58 -15.07 7.77
CA SER A 146 -10.37 -15.86 7.58
C SER A 146 -10.58 -16.92 6.50
N GLU A 147 -11.78 -17.51 6.44
CA GLU A 147 -12.13 -18.52 5.43
C GLU A 147 -12.18 -17.93 4.03
N ASP A 148 -12.73 -16.71 3.85
CA ASP A 148 -12.75 -16.04 2.54
C ASP A 148 -11.33 -15.76 2.04
N PHE A 149 -10.44 -15.29 2.92
CA PHE A 149 -9.03 -15.09 2.56
C PHE A 149 -8.31 -16.41 2.29
N ARG A 150 -8.59 -17.48 3.04
CA ARG A 150 -8.02 -18.79 2.78
C ARG A 150 -8.46 -19.31 1.40
N ARG A 151 -9.76 -19.21 1.06
CA ARG A 151 -10.30 -19.59 -0.27
C ARG A 151 -9.62 -18.79 -1.39
N PHE A 152 -9.44 -17.49 -1.20
CA PHE A 152 -8.74 -16.63 -2.14
C PHE A 152 -7.30 -17.08 -2.35
N LEU A 153 -6.56 -17.34 -1.28
CA LEU A 153 -5.16 -17.78 -1.35
C LEU A 153 -5.00 -19.17 -1.98
N MET A 154 -6.02 -20.01 -1.94
CA MET A 154 -6.00 -21.34 -2.55
C MET A 154 -6.24 -21.34 -4.07
N GLN A 155 -6.60 -20.19 -4.66
CA GLN A 155 -6.75 -20.11 -6.11
C GLN A 155 -5.37 -20.17 -6.79
N ASP A 156 -5.19 -21.03 -7.78
CA ASP A 156 -3.91 -21.26 -8.46
C ASP A 156 -3.32 -19.97 -9.08
N ASN A 157 -4.16 -19.16 -9.72
CA ASN A 157 -3.74 -17.89 -10.31
C ASN A 157 -3.31 -16.88 -9.23
N VAL A 158 -3.99 -16.83 -8.11
CA VAL A 158 -3.64 -15.98 -6.96
C VAL A 158 -2.31 -16.43 -6.35
N GLN A 159 -2.13 -17.72 -6.15
CA GLN A 159 -0.91 -18.30 -5.62
C GLN A 159 0.30 -17.99 -6.51
N LYS A 160 0.18 -18.21 -7.81
CA LYS A 160 1.23 -17.91 -8.80
C LYS A 160 1.63 -16.43 -8.81
N CYS A 161 0.67 -15.52 -8.61
CA CYS A 161 0.92 -14.08 -8.56
C CYS A 161 1.50 -13.61 -7.22
N LEU A 162 0.97 -14.10 -6.09
CA LEU A 162 1.33 -13.59 -4.77
C LEU A 162 2.60 -14.20 -4.21
N LEU A 163 2.81 -15.50 -4.38
CA LEU A 163 3.94 -16.22 -3.78
C LEU A 163 5.31 -15.60 -4.06
N PRO A 164 5.62 -15.11 -5.28
CA PRO A 164 6.90 -14.48 -5.59
C PRO A 164 7.11 -13.09 -4.95
N VAL A 165 6.02 -12.42 -4.54
CA VAL A 165 6.07 -11.04 -4.03
C VAL A 165 5.87 -10.94 -2.53
N LEU A 166 5.40 -12.01 -1.88
CA LEU A 166 5.27 -12.08 -0.43
C LEU A 166 6.64 -12.16 0.25
N LYS A 167 6.79 -11.51 1.40
CA LYS A 167 7.99 -11.60 2.22
C LYS A 167 8.02 -12.87 3.06
N ARG A 168 9.20 -13.37 3.37
CA ARG A 168 9.40 -14.39 4.40
C ARG A 168 9.05 -13.82 5.77
N ILE A 169 8.29 -14.57 6.55
CA ILE A 169 7.89 -14.25 7.93
C ILE A 169 8.73 -15.12 8.86
N PRO A 170 9.43 -14.53 9.84
CA PRO A 170 10.17 -15.31 10.83
C PRO A 170 9.22 -16.20 11.65
N ILE A 171 9.61 -17.43 11.88
CA ILE A 171 8.93 -18.34 12.80
C ILE A 171 9.60 -18.16 14.16
N TYR A 172 8.81 -17.96 15.21
CA TYR A 172 9.33 -17.78 16.57
C TYR A 172 8.95 -18.96 17.44
N THR A 173 9.86 -19.33 18.35
CA THR A 173 9.55 -20.25 19.45
C THR A 173 8.65 -19.54 20.46
N SER A 174 8.06 -20.32 21.40
CA SER A 174 7.32 -19.78 22.55
C SER A 174 8.16 -18.83 23.42
N LYS A 175 9.48 -18.94 23.37
CA LYS A 175 10.45 -18.05 24.08
C LYS A 175 10.87 -16.85 23.23
N GLY A 176 10.20 -16.57 22.10
CA GLY A 176 10.48 -15.41 21.23
C GLY A 176 11.76 -15.50 20.42
N LYS A 177 12.45 -16.64 20.37
CA LYS A 177 13.63 -16.83 19.52
C LYS A 177 13.23 -17.23 18.12
N VAL A 178 13.94 -16.73 17.09
CA VAL A 178 13.73 -17.17 15.71
C VAL A 178 14.07 -18.65 15.61
N ASN A 179 13.14 -19.42 15.03
CA ASN A 179 13.27 -20.85 14.83
C ASN A 179 13.37 -21.18 13.35
N SER A 180 14.20 -22.15 13.01
CA SER A 180 14.26 -22.74 11.68
C SER A 180 13.73 -24.18 11.79
N ILE A 181 12.69 -24.50 11.03
CA ILE A 181 12.06 -25.80 11.04
C ILE A 181 12.40 -26.50 9.72
N GLY A 182 13.56 -27.12 9.65
CA GLY A 182 14.02 -27.81 8.45
C GLY A 182 13.89 -26.90 7.21
N ASN A 183 13.33 -27.46 6.13
CA ASN A 183 13.11 -26.75 4.86
C ASN A 183 11.77 -25.97 4.82
N ILE A 184 11.17 -25.68 6.00
CA ILE A 184 9.89 -24.97 6.09
C ILE A 184 10.13 -23.46 6.10
N THR A 185 9.43 -22.73 5.24
CA THR A 185 9.39 -21.27 5.21
C THR A 185 7.95 -20.76 5.24
N VAL A 186 7.73 -19.60 5.84
CA VAL A 186 6.43 -18.94 5.82
C VAL A 186 6.56 -17.66 5.00
N LYS A 187 5.69 -17.51 4.00
CA LYS A 187 5.59 -16.28 3.18
C LYS A 187 4.22 -15.67 3.40
N GLY A 188 4.16 -14.37 3.70
CA GLY A 188 2.87 -13.77 3.99
C GLY A 188 2.90 -12.26 4.12
N LYS A 189 1.70 -11.71 4.36
CA LYS A 189 1.45 -10.31 4.63
C LYS A 189 0.80 -10.16 5.99
N SER A 190 1.36 -9.30 6.83
CA SER A 190 0.76 -8.88 8.09
C SER A 190 0.00 -7.56 7.94
N GLY A 191 -1.10 -7.41 8.65
CA GLY A 191 -1.82 -6.15 8.83
C GLY A 191 -1.94 -5.83 10.31
N THR A 192 -1.90 -4.54 10.65
CA THR A 192 -2.12 -4.07 12.02
C THR A 192 -2.88 -2.75 11.96
N MET A 193 -3.99 -2.70 12.66
CA MET A 193 -4.77 -1.49 12.93
C MET A 193 -5.11 -1.46 14.42
N HIS A 194 -5.73 -0.36 14.88
CA HIS A 194 -6.24 -0.30 16.26
C HIS A 194 -7.15 -1.50 16.55
N TYR A 195 -6.75 -2.31 17.53
CA TYR A 195 -7.46 -3.52 18.00
C TYR A 195 -7.69 -4.62 16.95
N ILE A 196 -6.98 -4.56 15.82
CA ILE A 196 -7.02 -5.63 14.79
C ILE A 196 -5.61 -6.01 14.38
N ARG A 197 -5.39 -7.32 14.26
CA ARG A 197 -4.19 -7.89 13.63
C ARG A 197 -4.57 -8.98 12.66
N GLY A 198 -3.88 -9.04 11.54
CA GLY A 198 -4.06 -10.07 10.55
C GLY A 198 -2.73 -10.59 10.04
N LEU A 199 -2.69 -11.86 9.69
CA LEU A 199 -1.58 -12.50 9.00
C LEU A 199 -2.16 -13.54 8.05
N ALA A 200 -1.82 -13.43 6.76
CA ALA A 200 -2.26 -14.37 5.74
C ALA A 200 -1.12 -14.68 4.76
N GLY A 201 -1.11 -15.89 4.22
CA GLY A 201 -0.04 -16.32 3.33
C GLY A 201 0.06 -17.83 3.16
N TYR A 202 1.28 -18.29 2.95
CA TYR A 202 1.59 -19.68 2.65
C TYR A 202 2.68 -20.23 3.56
N VAL A 203 2.52 -21.49 3.97
CA VAL A 203 3.61 -22.34 4.47
C VAL A 203 4.18 -23.07 3.27
N CYS A 204 5.50 -23.00 3.10
CA CYS A 204 6.20 -23.63 1.99
C CYS A 204 7.22 -24.64 2.50
N LYS A 205 7.34 -25.77 1.82
CA LYS A 205 8.43 -26.73 1.96
C LYS A 205 9.30 -26.62 0.70
N GLU A 206 10.59 -26.31 0.88
CA GLU A 206 11.52 -26.09 -0.26
C GLU A 206 11.01 -25.06 -1.27
N ASP A 207 10.42 -23.97 -0.75
CA ASP A 207 9.75 -22.89 -1.51
C ASP A 207 8.45 -23.30 -2.26
N ILE A 208 8.04 -24.58 -2.19
CA ILE A 208 6.76 -25.05 -2.74
C ILE A 208 5.65 -24.84 -1.69
N PRO A 209 4.56 -24.16 -2.02
CA PRO A 209 3.47 -23.93 -1.07
C PRO A 209 2.72 -25.23 -0.77
N VAL A 210 2.67 -25.59 0.50
CA VAL A 210 1.98 -26.79 1.00
C VAL A 210 0.72 -26.48 1.79
N MET A 211 0.57 -25.21 2.25
CA MET A 211 -0.61 -24.77 2.98
C MET A 211 -0.85 -23.28 2.78
N ALA A 212 -2.10 -22.88 2.55
CA ALA A 212 -2.55 -21.50 2.66
C ALA A 212 -3.16 -21.27 4.05
N PHE A 213 -2.87 -20.13 4.67
CA PHE A 213 -3.41 -19.78 5.98
C PHE A 213 -3.87 -18.32 6.05
N SER A 214 -4.85 -18.08 6.92
CA SER A 214 -5.32 -16.75 7.26
C SER A 214 -5.74 -16.69 8.72
N ILE A 215 -5.17 -15.77 9.48
CA ILE A 215 -5.38 -15.59 10.91
C ILE A 215 -5.76 -14.14 11.15
N PHE A 216 -6.94 -13.89 11.74
CA PHE A 216 -7.40 -12.58 12.15
C PHE A 216 -7.70 -12.59 13.65
N SER A 217 -7.25 -11.54 14.34
CA SER A 217 -7.55 -11.26 15.74
C SER A 217 -8.09 -9.83 15.83
N ALA A 218 -9.25 -9.67 16.45
CA ALA A 218 -9.91 -8.39 16.62
C ALA A 218 -10.58 -8.26 17.99
N ASP A 219 -10.42 -7.10 18.63
CA ASP A 219 -11.25 -6.68 19.76
C ASP A 219 -12.30 -5.69 19.25
N LEU A 220 -13.45 -6.21 18.87
CA LEU A 220 -14.51 -5.41 18.24
C LEU A 220 -15.17 -4.43 19.23
N ASN A 221 -15.18 -4.72 20.51
CA ASN A 221 -15.76 -3.84 21.53
C ASN A 221 -14.91 -2.58 21.71
N LYS A 222 -13.63 -2.73 21.95
CA LYS A 222 -12.70 -1.60 22.03
C LYS A 222 -12.62 -0.78 20.73
N ARG A 223 -12.86 -1.43 19.58
CA ARG A 223 -12.90 -0.74 18.30
C ARG A 223 -14.12 0.18 18.17
N LYS A 224 -15.31 -0.26 18.62
CA LYS A 224 -16.54 0.54 18.63
C LYS A 224 -16.42 1.75 19.56
N GLU A 225 -15.86 1.57 20.76
CA GLU A 225 -15.64 2.64 21.74
C GLU A 225 -14.77 3.78 21.19
N ASN A 226 -13.70 3.45 20.43
CA ASN A 226 -12.84 4.47 19.83
C ASN A 226 -13.44 5.14 18.58
N SER A 227 -14.42 4.53 17.92
CA SER A 227 -15.09 5.11 16.74
C SER A 227 -16.15 6.14 17.16
N SER A 228 -16.67 6.06 18.39
CA SER A 228 -17.64 6.99 18.97
C SER A 228 -17.00 8.17 19.70
N SER A 229 -15.68 8.19 19.84
CA SER A 229 -14.91 9.22 20.56
C SER A 229 -14.16 10.20 19.63
N ASN A 230 -14.34 10.10 18.30
CA ASN A 230 -13.83 10.98 17.27
C ASN A 230 -14.99 11.52 16.42
#